data_8892856ed94811a11a76a2fef761b0a8
#
_entry.id   8892856ed94811a11a76a2fef761b0a8
#
_cell.length_a   1.000
_cell.length_b   1.000
_cell.length_c   1.000
_cell.angle_alpha   90.00
_cell.angle_beta   90.00
_cell.angle_gamma   90.00
#
_symmetry.space_group_name_H-M   'P 1'
#
loop_
_entity.id
_entity.type
_entity.pdbx_description
1 polymer ?
#
loop_
_entity_poly.entity_id
_entity_poly.type
_entity_poly.pdbx_seq_one_letter_code
_entity_poly.pdbx_strand_id
1 'polypeptide(L)'
;RSSNGPMRGANLRTGVRITFEEAIFGCEKEIELTLKDECPKCHGTGAKPGTSPITCPKCNGKGKIVYTQQSFFGQVQNVQTCPDCRGTGKVVKEKCPDCYGTGYISSKKKIQVKIPAGIDNGQSIRIAGKGEPGTNGGERGDLLVEVTVSRSPVFMRQETSIFSTVPISFATAALGGPIKIKTVDGEVEYEVKPGTQTDTKVRLRGK
;
A
#
# COMPACT_ATOMS: atom_id res chain seq x y z
N ARG A 1 -10.90 24.64 -16.76
CA ARG A 1 -11.18 23.19 -16.87
C ARG A 1 -12.31 22.85 -15.93
N SER A 2 -13.35 22.18 -16.43
CA SER A 2 -14.51 21.73 -15.64
C SER A 2 -14.05 20.75 -14.55
N SER A 3 -14.34 21.05 -13.29
CA SER A 3 -13.99 20.19 -12.14
C SER A 3 -14.93 19.00 -11.95
N ASN A 4 -15.89 18.81 -12.85
CA ASN A 4 -16.90 17.75 -12.79
C ASN A 4 -16.57 16.54 -13.68
N GLY A 5 -15.36 16.44 -14.24
CA GLY A 5 -14.92 15.27 -15.00
C GLY A 5 -14.64 14.05 -14.10
N PRO A 6 -14.52 12.86 -14.71
CA PRO A 6 -14.10 11.65 -13.99
C PRO A 6 -12.77 11.89 -13.26
N MET A 7 -12.73 11.59 -11.97
CA MET A 7 -11.51 11.74 -11.17
C MET A 7 -11.15 10.38 -10.59
N ARG A 8 -9.89 9.99 -10.77
CA ARG A 8 -9.36 8.76 -10.21
C ARG A 8 -9.34 8.82 -8.68
N GLY A 9 -9.67 7.70 -8.04
CA GLY A 9 -9.59 7.55 -6.59
C GLY A 9 -8.18 7.67 -6.06
N ALA A 10 -8.06 8.03 -4.78
CA ALA A 10 -6.77 8.10 -4.10
C ALA A 10 -6.15 6.72 -3.92
N ASN A 11 -4.82 6.67 -3.93
CA ASN A 11 -4.11 5.45 -3.59
C ASN A 11 -4.16 5.24 -2.07
N LEU A 12 -4.35 3.99 -1.66
CA LEU A 12 -4.24 3.57 -0.27
C LEU A 12 -2.84 3.05 0.02
N ARG A 13 -2.40 3.20 1.25
CA ARG A 13 -1.13 2.65 1.73
C ARG A 13 -1.37 1.77 2.94
N THR A 14 -0.70 0.64 2.98
CA THR A 14 -0.70 -0.27 4.13
C THR A 14 0.67 -0.91 4.27
N GLY A 15 0.97 -1.47 5.43
CA GLY A 15 2.21 -2.19 5.68
C GLY A 15 1.96 -3.67 5.92
N VAL A 16 2.90 -4.49 5.49
CA VAL A 16 2.95 -5.91 5.83
C VAL A 16 4.33 -6.25 6.38
N ARG A 17 4.37 -7.02 7.46
CA ARG A 17 5.63 -7.51 8.03
C ARG A 17 5.85 -8.95 7.64
N ILE A 18 7.06 -9.25 7.17
CA ILE A 18 7.51 -10.58 6.78
C ILE A 18 8.79 -10.95 7.53
N THR A 19 9.10 -12.24 7.58
CA THR A 19 10.37 -12.72 8.13
C THR A 19 11.50 -12.55 7.12
N PHE A 20 12.73 -12.75 7.58
CA PHE A 20 13.92 -12.68 6.74
C PHE A 20 13.89 -13.75 5.65
N GLU A 21 13.49 -14.98 6.02
CA GLU A 21 13.37 -16.11 5.10
C GLU A 21 12.27 -15.86 4.06
N GLU A 22 11.12 -15.36 4.48
CA GLU A 22 10.03 -14.98 3.58
C GLU A 22 10.46 -13.90 2.57
N ALA A 23 11.34 -12.98 2.97
CA ALA A 23 11.88 -11.98 2.06
C ALA A 23 12.83 -12.57 1.01
N ILE A 24 13.56 -13.63 1.36
CA ILE A 24 14.49 -14.31 0.44
C ILE A 24 13.75 -15.18 -0.56
N PHE A 25 12.83 -16.02 -0.08
CA PHE A 25 12.13 -17.00 -0.91
C PHE A 25 10.85 -16.48 -1.55
N GLY A 26 10.36 -15.33 -1.07
CA GLY A 26 9.04 -14.84 -1.41
C GLY A 26 7.96 -15.55 -0.60
N CYS A 27 6.80 -14.94 -0.51
CA CYS A 27 5.64 -15.51 0.20
C CYS A 27 4.34 -14.89 -0.31
N GLU A 28 3.24 -15.47 0.11
CA GLU A 28 1.90 -14.91 -0.05
C GLU A 28 1.35 -14.55 1.32
N LYS A 29 0.89 -13.32 1.47
CA LYS A 29 0.28 -12.82 2.71
C LYS A 29 -1.14 -12.36 2.44
N GLU A 30 -2.04 -12.69 3.36
CA GLU A 30 -3.39 -12.14 3.38
C GLU A 30 -3.40 -10.92 4.30
N ILE A 31 -3.85 -9.79 3.78
CA ILE A 31 -4.04 -8.56 4.55
C ILE A 31 -5.52 -8.21 4.60
N GLU A 32 -5.99 -7.79 5.74
CA GLU A 32 -7.36 -7.32 5.94
C GLU A 32 -7.39 -5.80 5.93
N LEU A 33 -8.19 -5.24 5.04
CA LEU A 33 -8.34 -3.80 4.86
C LEU A 33 -9.81 -3.41 4.80
N THR A 34 -10.11 -2.26 5.37
CA THR A 34 -11.41 -1.63 5.17
C THR A 34 -11.38 -0.80 3.89
N LEU A 35 -12.08 -1.25 2.88
CA LEU A 35 -12.19 -0.57 1.60
C LEU A 35 -13.59 0.03 1.44
N LYS A 36 -13.65 1.17 0.76
CA LYS A 36 -14.90 1.75 0.31
C LYS A 36 -15.30 1.12 -1.02
N ASP A 37 -16.52 0.63 -1.08
CA ASP A 37 -17.14 0.11 -2.29
C ASP A 37 -18.37 0.91 -2.64
N GLU A 38 -18.77 0.87 -3.88
CA GLU A 38 -20.05 1.46 -4.29
C GLU A 38 -21.19 0.80 -3.54
N CYS A 39 -22.11 1.62 -3.08
CA CYS A 39 -23.31 1.12 -2.42
C CYS A 39 -24.15 0.30 -3.42
N PRO A 40 -24.45 -0.97 -3.14
CA PRO A 40 -25.17 -1.84 -4.08
C PRO A 40 -26.61 -1.40 -4.36
N LYS A 41 -27.18 -0.60 -3.46
CA LYS A 41 -28.55 -0.09 -3.64
C LYS A 41 -28.66 1.14 -4.53
N CYS A 42 -27.71 2.05 -4.42
CA CYS A 42 -27.75 3.31 -5.17
C CYS A 42 -26.69 3.41 -6.27
N HIS A 43 -25.81 2.44 -6.41
CA HIS A 43 -24.75 2.40 -7.42
C HIS A 43 -23.94 3.70 -7.48
N GLY A 44 -23.44 4.14 -6.32
CA GLY A 44 -22.59 5.33 -6.23
C GLY A 44 -23.33 6.68 -6.23
N THR A 45 -24.63 6.71 -6.52
CA THR A 45 -25.39 7.97 -6.63
C THR A 45 -25.69 8.65 -5.31
N GLY A 46 -25.72 7.89 -4.21
CA GLY A 46 -26.14 8.37 -2.90
C GLY A 46 -27.65 8.62 -2.76
N ALA A 47 -28.41 8.52 -3.85
CA ALA A 47 -29.85 8.73 -3.87
C ALA A 47 -30.62 7.44 -3.53
N LYS A 48 -31.78 7.60 -2.92
CA LYS A 48 -32.69 6.48 -2.65
C LYS A 48 -33.05 5.78 -3.97
N PRO A 49 -33.10 4.43 -4.00
CA PRO A 49 -33.52 3.70 -5.18
C PRO A 49 -34.84 4.22 -5.75
N GLY A 50 -34.87 4.43 -7.07
CA GLY A 50 -36.02 5.06 -7.76
C GLY A 50 -35.99 6.59 -7.81
N THR A 51 -35.02 7.24 -7.17
CA THR A 51 -34.78 8.67 -7.26
C THR A 51 -33.41 8.95 -7.86
N SER A 52 -33.23 10.13 -8.43
CA SER A 52 -31.95 10.56 -9.01
C SER A 52 -31.43 11.85 -8.38
N PRO A 53 -30.12 12.03 -8.29
CA PRO A 53 -29.55 13.30 -7.89
C PRO A 53 -29.99 14.41 -8.84
N ILE A 54 -30.37 15.55 -8.30
CA ILE A 54 -30.75 16.73 -9.09
C ILE A 54 -29.56 17.69 -9.23
N THR A 55 -29.56 18.49 -10.27
CA THR A 55 -28.57 19.55 -10.43
C THR A 55 -28.69 20.54 -9.26
N CYS A 56 -27.55 20.86 -8.65
CA CYS A 56 -27.53 21.79 -7.52
C CYS A 56 -28.02 23.18 -7.95
N PRO A 57 -29.13 23.70 -7.37
CA PRO A 57 -29.69 24.97 -7.79
C PRO A 57 -28.78 26.16 -7.44
N LYS A 58 -27.95 26.03 -6.39
CA LYS A 58 -27.08 27.12 -5.93
C LYS A 58 -25.89 27.38 -6.84
N CYS A 59 -25.31 26.36 -7.43
CA CYS A 59 -24.18 26.49 -8.34
C CYS A 59 -24.52 26.10 -9.79
N ASN A 60 -25.78 25.78 -10.07
CA ASN A 60 -26.24 25.33 -11.40
C ASN A 60 -25.36 24.23 -11.99
N GLY A 61 -25.00 23.24 -11.17
CA GLY A 61 -24.18 22.10 -11.59
C GLY A 61 -22.67 22.37 -11.65
N LYS A 62 -22.22 23.60 -11.45
CA LYS A 62 -20.80 23.97 -11.57
C LYS A 62 -19.92 23.48 -10.40
N GLY A 63 -20.50 23.10 -9.28
CA GLY A 63 -19.78 22.65 -8.07
C GLY A 63 -19.05 23.78 -7.32
N LYS A 64 -18.99 24.98 -7.90
CA LYS A 64 -18.28 26.15 -7.35
C LYS A 64 -19.17 27.38 -7.42
N ILE A 65 -18.98 28.30 -6.51
CA ILE A 65 -19.65 29.59 -6.45
C ILE A 65 -18.57 30.67 -6.57
N VAL A 66 -18.82 31.67 -7.39
CA VAL A 66 -17.92 32.82 -7.55
C VAL A 66 -18.53 33.97 -6.78
N TYR A 67 -17.81 34.45 -5.80
CA TYR A 67 -18.13 35.70 -5.10
C TYR A 67 -17.27 36.82 -5.64
N THR A 68 -17.91 37.86 -6.14
CA THR A 68 -17.21 39.07 -6.54
C THR A 68 -17.22 40.04 -5.36
N GLN A 69 -16.05 40.33 -4.83
CA GLN A 69 -15.87 41.29 -3.75
C GLN A 69 -15.21 42.55 -4.31
N GLN A 70 -15.82 43.70 -4.06
CA GLN A 70 -15.22 44.97 -4.41
C GLN A 70 -14.15 45.32 -3.36
N SER A 71 -12.91 45.43 -3.78
CA SER A 71 -11.77 45.84 -2.97
C SER A 71 -11.31 47.23 -3.41
N PHE A 72 -10.56 47.92 -2.57
CA PHE A 72 -9.99 49.25 -2.85
C PHE A 72 -9.10 49.26 -4.14
N PHE A 73 -8.62 48.09 -4.58
CA PHE A 73 -7.78 47.87 -5.76
C PHE A 73 -8.53 47.26 -6.94
N GLY A 74 -9.87 47.21 -6.92
CA GLY A 74 -10.66 46.62 -7.99
C GLY A 74 -11.54 45.44 -7.56
N GLN A 75 -12.18 44.79 -8.53
CA GLN A 75 -13.02 43.61 -8.30
C GLN A 75 -12.16 42.38 -8.16
N VAL A 76 -12.22 41.70 -7.01
CA VAL A 76 -11.59 40.41 -6.76
C VAL A 76 -12.64 39.31 -6.86
N GLN A 77 -12.46 38.36 -7.76
CA GLN A 77 -13.30 37.17 -7.85
C GLN A 77 -12.71 36.06 -6.98
N ASN A 78 -13.47 35.67 -5.96
CA ASN A 78 -13.11 34.56 -5.11
C ASN A 78 -13.96 33.32 -5.47
N VAL A 79 -13.31 32.23 -5.87
CA VAL A 79 -13.97 31.00 -6.27
C VAL A 79 -13.98 30.06 -5.06
N GLN A 80 -15.16 29.72 -4.57
CA GLN A 80 -15.34 28.85 -3.42
C GLN A 80 -16.12 27.58 -3.81
N THR A 81 -15.79 26.45 -3.16
CA THR A 81 -16.56 25.22 -3.34
C THR A 81 -17.99 25.43 -2.89
N CYS A 82 -18.97 25.02 -3.68
CA CYS A 82 -20.39 25.15 -3.33
C CYS A 82 -20.68 24.37 -2.02
N PRO A 83 -21.17 25.03 -0.97
CA PRO A 83 -21.42 24.37 0.32
C PRO A 83 -22.54 23.33 0.25
N ASP A 84 -23.52 23.52 -0.63
CA ASP A 84 -24.69 22.65 -0.72
C ASP A 84 -24.38 21.31 -1.38
N CYS A 85 -23.63 21.33 -2.48
CA CYS A 85 -23.23 20.12 -3.21
C CYS A 85 -21.79 19.68 -2.93
N ARG A 86 -21.04 20.44 -2.15
CA ARG A 86 -19.63 20.17 -1.79
C ARG A 86 -18.74 19.86 -3.00
N GLY A 87 -18.98 20.55 -4.11
CA GLY A 87 -18.20 20.39 -5.32
C GLY A 87 -18.74 19.40 -6.34
N THR A 88 -19.74 18.59 -6.00
CA THR A 88 -20.28 17.56 -6.91
C THR A 88 -21.17 18.13 -8.03
N GLY A 89 -21.69 19.33 -7.85
CA GLY A 89 -22.67 19.93 -8.77
C GLY A 89 -24.07 19.31 -8.69
N LYS A 90 -24.26 18.27 -7.87
CA LYS A 90 -25.53 17.56 -7.70
C LYS A 90 -25.93 17.51 -6.24
N VAL A 91 -27.23 17.48 -5.97
CA VAL A 91 -27.80 17.37 -4.63
C VAL A 91 -28.78 16.20 -4.59
N VAL A 92 -28.71 15.43 -3.53
CA VAL A 92 -29.63 14.31 -3.28
C VAL A 92 -30.71 14.78 -2.33
N LYS A 93 -31.99 14.79 -2.78
CA LYS A 93 -33.14 15.14 -1.93
C LYS A 93 -33.46 13.99 -0.96
N GLU A 94 -33.59 12.78 -1.47
CA GLU A 94 -33.82 11.58 -0.66
C GLU A 94 -32.58 10.73 -0.62
N LYS A 95 -31.97 10.62 0.54
CA LYS A 95 -30.71 9.88 0.73
C LYS A 95 -30.97 8.38 0.72
N CYS A 96 -30.05 7.63 0.12
CA CYS A 96 -30.03 6.18 0.21
C CYS A 96 -29.91 5.75 1.69
N PRO A 97 -30.76 4.84 2.19
CA PRO A 97 -30.75 4.44 3.59
C PRO A 97 -29.48 3.67 3.99
N ASP A 98 -28.80 2.99 3.04
CA ASP A 98 -27.65 2.16 3.33
C ASP A 98 -26.34 2.94 3.39
N CYS A 99 -26.16 3.93 2.51
CA CYS A 99 -24.96 4.77 2.47
C CYS A 99 -25.17 6.18 3.00
N TYR A 100 -26.38 6.54 3.45
CA TYR A 100 -26.73 7.85 3.99
C TYR A 100 -26.36 9.03 3.07
N GLY A 101 -26.42 8.78 1.77
CA GLY A 101 -26.14 9.81 0.76
C GLY A 101 -24.68 9.90 0.30
N THR A 102 -23.81 9.07 0.83
CA THR A 102 -22.39 9.05 0.42
C THR A 102 -22.15 8.36 -0.92
N GLY A 103 -23.04 7.45 -1.32
CA GLY A 103 -22.86 6.59 -2.49
C GLY A 103 -21.93 5.39 -2.25
N TYR A 104 -21.25 5.33 -1.12
CA TYR A 104 -20.26 4.30 -0.80
C TYR A 104 -20.51 3.68 0.57
N ILE A 105 -20.13 2.42 0.70
CA ILE A 105 -20.15 1.67 1.97
C ILE A 105 -18.73 1.16 2.26
N SER A 106 -18.39 1.10 3.55
CA SER A 106 -17.10 0.54 3.97
C SER A 106 -17.26 -0.93 4.30
N SER A 107 -16.46 -1.78 3.70
CA SER A 107 -16.43 -3.22 3.95
C SER A 107 -15.01 -3.71 4.21
N LYS A 108 -14.87 -4.65 5.14
CA LYS A 108 -13.60 -5.34 5.37
C LYS A 108 -13.37 -6.35 4.27
N LYS A 109 -12.23 -6.28 3.62
CA LYS A 109 -11.84 -7.22 2.57
C LYS A 109 -10.48 -7.81 2.86
N LYS A 110 -10.35 -9.09 2.57
CA LYS A 110 -9.10 -9.81 2.59
C LYS A 110 -8.48 -9.78 1.20
N ILE A 111 -7.25 -9.32 1.13
CA ILE A 111 -6.50 -9.20 -0.13
C ILE A 111 -5.25 -10.06 -0.03
N GLN A 112 -5.10 -10.96 -0.98
CA GLN A 112 -3.88 -11.76 -1.15
C GLN A 112 -2.81 -10.88 -1.79
N VAL A 113 -1.65 -10.79 -1.12
CA VAL A 113 -0.48 -10.05 -1.59
C VAL A 113 0.63 -11.04 -1.86
N LYS A 114 1.02 -11.15 -3.12
CA LYS A 114 2.17 -11.96 -3.52
C LYS A 114 3.43 -11.13 -3.41
N ILE A 115 4.32 -11.56 -2.52
CA ILE A 115 5.60 -10.90 -2.24
C ILE A 115 6.69 -11.66 -3.01
N PRO A 116 7.38 -11.02 -3.96
CA PRO A 116 8.41 -11.69 -4.74
C PRO A 116 9.65 -12.01 -3.91
N ALA A 117 10.35 -13.06 -4.30
CA ALA A 117 11.64 -13.42 -3.72
C ALA A 117 12.68 -12.29 -3.89
N GLY A 118 13.50 -12.09 -2.86
CA GLY A 118 14.56 -11.10 -2.90
C GLY A 118 14.10 -9.66 -2.63
N ILE A 119 12.88 -9.46 -2.13
CA ILE A 119 12.38 -8.12 -1.80
C ILE A 119 13.22 -7.45 -0.72
N ASP A 120 13.46 -6.14 -0.86
CA ASP A 120 14.16 -5.36 0.13
C ASP A 120 13.20 -4.73 1.16
N ASN A 121 13.74 -4.47 2.35
CA ASN A 121 12.99 -3.76 3.39
C ASN A 121 12.60 -2.36 2.91
N GLY A 122 11.35 -1.96 3.12
CA GLY A 122 10.81 -0.67 2.70
C GLY A 122 10.35 -0.62 1.24
N GLN A 123 10.48 -1.69 0.46
CA GLN A 123 9.90 -1.74 -0.88
C GLN A 123 8.38 -1.81 -0.82
N SER A 124 7.74 -1.19 -1.81
CA SER A 124 6.28 -1.17 -1.92
C SER A 124 5.81 -1.99 -3.11
N ILE A 125 4.82 -2.84 -2.86
CA ILE A 125 4.12 -3.62 -3.89
C ILE A 125 2.84 -2.88 -4.25
N ARG A 126 2.63 -2.65 -5.54
CA ARG A 126 1.43 -2.01 -6.06
C ARG A 126 0.41 -3.05 -6.49
N ILE A 127 -0.80 -2.94 -5.95
CA ILE A 127 -1.95 -3.74 -6.36
C ILE A 127 -2.96 -2.80 -7.03
N ALA A 128 -3.11 -2.95 -8.34
CA ALA A 128 -3.94 -2.07 -9.14
C ALA A 128 -5.44 -2.18 -8.76
N GLY A 129 -6.13 -1.04 -8.74
CA GLY A 129 -7.57 -0.96 -8.54
C GLY A 129 -8.07 -1.36 -7.14
N LYS A 130 -7.19 -1.43 -6.12
CA LYS A 130 -7.55 -1.72 -4.72
C LYS A 130 -7.44 -0.51 -3.80
N GLY A 131 -7.38 0.69 -4.38
CA GLY A 131 -7.44 1.96 -3.66
C GLY A 131 -8.86 2.46 -3.41
N GLU A 132 -8.99 3.74 -3.09
CA GLU A 132 -10.29 4.42 -2.94
C GLU A 132 -11.04 4.45 -4.28
N PRO A 133 -12.38 4.43 -4.25
CA PRO A 133 -13.18 4.58 -5.46
C PRO A 133 -12.98 5.97 -6.07
N GLY A 134 -13.01 6.04 -7.39
CA GLY A 134 -13.01 7.31 -8.11
C GLY A 134 -14.33 8.05 -7.97
N THR A 135 -14.34 9.32 -8.33
CA THR A 135 -15.54 10.15 -8.34
C THR A 135 -15.98 10.44 -9.77
N ASN A 136 -17.28 10.69 -9.97
CA ASN A 136 -17.87 11.00 -11.29
C ASN A 136 -17.55 9.95 -12.37
N GLY A 137 -17.55 8.66 -12.02
CA GLY A 137 -17.20 7.58 -12.96
C GLY A 137 -15.69 7.40 -13.20
N GLY A 138 -14.84 7.98 -12.36
CA GLY A 138 -13.39 7.78 -12.41
C GLY A 138 -12.97 6.40 -11.91
N GLU A 139 -11.82 5.94 -12.34
CA GLU A 139 -11.24 4.67 -11.91
C GLU A 139 -10.86 4.67 -10.42
N ARG A 140 -10.82 3.49 -9.84
CA ARG A 140 -10.25 3.33 -8.48
C ARG A 140 -8.76 3.64 -8.46
N GLY A 141 -8.28 4.10 -7.30
CA GLY A 141 -6.85 4.19 -7.02
C GLY A 141 -6.23 2.80 -6.84
N ASP A 142 -4.95 2.78 -6.53
CA ASP A 142 -4.20 1.57 -6.26
C ASP A 142 -3.94 1.40 -4.76
N LEU A 143 -3.66 0.16 -4.36
CA LEU A 143 -3.16 -0.15 -3.03
C LEU A 143 -1.64 -0.32 -3.09
N LEU A 144 -0.94 0.42 -2.27
CA LEU A 144 0.50 0.31 -2.08
C LEU A 144 0.77 -0.41 -0.77
N VAL A 145 1.37 -1.58 -0.84
CA VAL A 145 1.72 -2.41 0.32
C VAL A 145 3.21 -2.26 0.59
N GLU A 146 3.57 -1.56 1.64
CA GLU A 146 4.96 -1.40 2.06
C GLU A 146 5.39 -2.65 2.85
N VAL A 147 6.49 -3.26 2.42
CA VAL A 147 7.02 -4.49 3.04
C VAL A 147 8.07 -4.13 4.07
N THR A 148 7.84 -4.55 5.31
CA THR A 148 8.80 -4.46 6.40
C THR A 148 9.39 -5.84 6.66
N VAL A 149 10.70 -5.99 6.47
CA VAL A 149 11.42 -7.25 6.72
C VAL A 149 11.93 -7.27 8.16
N SER A 150 11.57 -8.31 8.91
CA SER A 150 12.06 -8.54 10.27
C SER A 150 13.54 -8.93 10.22
N ARG A 151 14.30 -8.45 11.20
CA ARG A 151 15.72 -8.83 11.32
C ARG A 151 15.84 -10.30 11.73
N SER A 152 16.80 -11.00 11.11
CA SER A 152 17.19 -12.34 11.57
C SER A 152 18.25 -12.21 12.68
N PRO A 153 18.22 -13.05 13.72
CA PRO A 153 19.28 -13.08 14.70
C PRO A 153 20.58 -13.74 14.19
N VAL A 154 20.50 -14.47 13.11
CA VAL A 154 21.61 -15.27 12.55
C VAL A 154 22.16 -14.67 11.27
N PHE A 155 21.27 -14.14 10.43
CA PHE A 155 21.61 -13.69 9.07
C PHE A 155 21.55 -12.18 8.94
N MET A 156 22.49 -11.65 8.17
CA MET A 156 22.50 -10.26 7.74
C MET A 156 22.57 -10.24 6.22
N ARG A 157 21.66 -9.48 5.58
CA ARG A 157 21.68 -9.29 4.13
C ARG A 157 22.32 -7.97 3.76
N GLN A 158 23.21 -8.02 2.78
CA GLN A 158 23.76 -6.86 2.10
C GLN A 158 23.57 -7.06 0.60
N GLU A 159 22.66 -6.31 0.01
CA GLU A 159 22.27 -6.45 -1.41
C GLU A 159 21.84 -7.90 -1.75
N THR A 160 22.64 -8.59 -2.54
CA THR A 160 22.39 -9.98 -2.98
C THR A 160 23.14 -11.03 -2.16
N SER A 161 23.91 -10.62 -1.15
CA SER A 161 24.72 -11.50 -0.32
C SER A 161 24.16 -11.61 1.09
N ILE A 162 24.22 -12.83 1.63
CA ILE A 162 23.80 -13.12 3.01
C ILE A 162 25.04 -13.48 3.82
N PHE A 163 25.16 -12.85 4.98
CA PHE A 163 26.26 -13.07 5.91
C PHE A 163 25.73 -13.72 7.19
N SER A 164 26.51 -14.65 7.72
CA SER A 164 26.32 -15.19 9.07
C SER A 164 27.68 -15.34 9.76
N THR A 165 27.67 -15.24 11.07
CA THR A 165 28.88 -15.46 11.89
C THR A 165 28.76 -16.80 12.57
N VAL A 166 29.76 -17.65 12.40
CA VAL A 166 29.82 -18.98 12.98
C VAL A 166 30.99 -19.02 13.95
N PRO A 167 30.75 -19.15 15.29
CA PRO A 167 31.83 -19.34 16.25
C PRO A 167 32.39 -20.78 16.13
N ILE A 168 33.71 -20.88 16.08
CA ILE A 168 34.42 -22.16 16.11
C ILE A 168 35.36 -22.24 17.29
N SER A 169 35.69 -23.46 17.74
CA SER A 169 36.66 -23.66 18.83
C SER A 169 38.09 -23.32 18.36
N PHE A 170 38.95 -22.95 19.33
CA PHE A 170 40.37 -22.74 19.04
C PHE A 170 41.02 -23.99 18.45
N ALA A 171 40.68 -25.15 18.93
CA ALA A 171 41.19 -26.42 18.41
C ALA A 171 40.80 -26.61 16.93
N THR A 172 39.55 -26.36 16.58
CA THR A 172 39.08 -26.43 15.18
C THR A 172 39.78 -25.39 14.31
N ALA A 173 40.01 -24.19 14.80
CA ALA A 173 40.74 -23.16 14.07
C ALA A 173 42.20 -23.53 13.81
N ALA A 174 42.86 -24.13 14.80
CA ALA A 174 44.27 -24.53 14.73
C ALA A 174 44.48 -25.80 13.88
N LEU A 175 43.70 -26.83 14.09
CA LEU A 175 43.89 -28.16 13.50
C LEU A 175 43.05 -28.35 12.22
N GLY A 176 42.06 -27.55 11.99
CA GLY A 176 41.06 -27.77 10.96
C GLY A 176 39.99 -28.75 11.37
N GLY A 177 39.07 -29.01 10.45
CA GLY A 177 38.02 -30.01 10.62
C GLY A 177 36.64 -29.55 10.15
N PRO A 178 35.68 -30.46 10.12
CA PRO A 178 34.34 -30.18 9.62
C PRO A 178 33.54 -29.36 10.64
N ILE A 179 32.80 -28.37 10.15
CA ILE A 179 31.81 -27.61 10.91
C ILE A 179 30.49 -27.57 10.17
N LYS A 180 29.40 -27.47 10.89
CA LYS A 180 28.08 -27.24 10.30
C LYS A 180 27.75 -25.77 10.32
N ILE A 181 27.47 -25.23 9.15
CA ILE A 181 27.09 -23.84 8.95
C ILE A 181 25.61 -23.78 8.60
N LYS A 182 24.84 -22.97 9.34
CA LYS A 182 23.46 -22.66 8.98
C LYS A 182 23.43 -21.72 7.81
N THR A 183 22.70 -22.09 6.78
CA THR A 183 22.39 -21.25 5.62
C THR A 183 20.87 -21.05 5.54
N VAL A 184 20.40 -20.17 4.66
CA VAL A 184 18.97 -19.95 4.44
C VAL A 184 18.28 -21.18 3.82
N ASP A 185 19.04 -22.03 3.13
CA ASP A 185 18.54 -23.28 2.51
C ASP A 185 18.67 -24.50 3.44
N GLY A 186 19.21 -24.33 4.64
CA GLY A 186 19.46 -25.42 5.60
C GLY A 186 20.87 -25.42 6.15
N GLU A 187 21.36 -26.59 6.56
CA GLU A 187 22.71 -26.75 7.09
C GLU A 187 23.65 -27.30 6.02
N VAL A 188 24.87 -26.74 5.98
CA VAL A 188 25.94 -27.16 5.07
C VAL A 188 27.17 -27.51 5.90
N GLU A 189 27.83 -28.61 5.57
CA GLU A 189 29.12 -28.95 6.16
C GLU A 189 30.24 -28.23 5.40
N TYR A 190 31.13 -27.61 6.16
CA TYR A 190 32.29 -26.88 5.65
C TYR A 190 33.56 -27.36 6.36
N GLU A 191 34.58 -27.67 5.58
CA GLU A 191 35.88 -28.06 6.10
C GLU A 191 36.76 -26.85 6.40
N VAL A 192 36.99 -26.59 7.69
CA VAL A 192 37.86 -25.51 8.15
C VAL A 192 39.30 -25.90 7.90
N LYS A 193 40.07 -25.01 7.28
CA LYS A 193 41.50 -25.25 7.04
C LYS A 193 42.30 -25.01 8.34
N PRO A 194 43.35 -25.81 8.59
CA PRO A 194 44.26 -25.56 9.73
C PRO A 194 44.84 -24.16 9.68
N GLY A 195 44.95 -23.52 10.84
CA GLY A 195 45.48 -22.16 10.97
C GLY A 195 44.51 -21.05 10.56
N THR A 196 43.20 -21.33 10.48
CA THR A 196 42.16 -20.33 10.21
C THR A 196 42.16 -19.26 11.30
N GLN A 197 42.25 -17.99 10.89
CA GLN A 197 42.26 -16.82 11.80
C GLN A 197 40.86 -16.32 12.09
N THR A 198 40.75 -15.54 13.18
CA THR A 198 39.50 -14.85 13.53
C THR A 198 39.06 -13.95 12.36
N ASP A 199 37.74 -13.83 12.18
CA ASP A 199 37.09 -13.05 11.11
C ASP A 199 37.47 -13.47 9.66
N THR A 200 37.97 -14.68 9.49
CA THR A 200 38.18 -15.24 8.14
C THR A 200 36.84 -15.36 7.43
N LYS A 201 36.72 -14.71 6.28
CA LYS A 201 35.50 -14.77 5.45
C LYS A 201 35.56 -15.90 4.45
N VAL A 202 34.54 -16.72 4.48
CA VAL A 202 34.38 -17.85 3.57
C VAL A 202 33.14 -17.65 2.72
N ARG A 203 33.24 -17.83 1.42
CA ARG A 203 32.11 -17.72 0.50
C ARG A 203 31.60 -19.09 0.12
N LEU A 204 30.36 -19.37 0.50
CA LEU A 204 29.60 -20.53 0.05
C LEU A 204 28.82 -20.11 -1.20
N ARG A 205 29.14 -20.71 -2.36
CA ARG A 205 28.47 -20.38 -3.62
C ARG A 205 27.19 -21.20 -3.76
N GLY A 206 26.10 -20.53 -4.21
CA GLY A 206 24.82 -21.19 -4.46
C GLY A 206 24.08 -21.63 -3.19
N LYS A 207 24.38 -20.97 -2.05
CA LYS A 207 23.76 -21.24 -0.76
C LYS A 207 23.25 -19.95 -0.14
#